data_4026170144996e295916953db0667805
#
_entry.id   4026170144996e295916953db0667805
#
_cell.length_a   1.000
_cell.length_b   1.000
_cell.length_c   1.000
_cell.angle_alpha   90.00
_cell.angle_beta   90.00
_cell.angle_gamma   90.00
#
_symmetry.space_group_name_H-M   'P 1'
#
loop_
_entity.id
_entity.type
_entity.pdbx_description
1 polymer ?
#
loop_
_entity_poly.entity_id
_entity_poly.type
_entity_poly.pdbx_seq_one_letter_code
_entity_poly.pdbx_strand_id
1 'polypeptide(L)'
;MAIPKNYEHEYIESKWLTTWNPDMYRYRGEPCADHFIIDTPPPYPTGNFHLGNALNWCYIDFIARYKRMKGFDVMFPQGWDCHGLPTEVKVETTYNVTKNQISRNEFRGLCQSLTRENIALMKGTMQRLAFSIDWSQEFVTMDPTYFEKTQKS
;
A
#
# COMPACT_ATOMS: atom_id res chain seq x y z
N MET A 1 -20.73 8.26 29.56
CA MET A 1 -19.67 9.10 28.94
C MET A 1 -20.34 10.02 27.94
N ALA A 2 -20.19 11.34 28.05
CA ALA A 2 -20.77 12.26 27.07
C ALA A 2 -19.97 12.20 25.76
N ILE A 3 -20.68 12.15 24.62
CA ILE A 3 -20.06 12.19 23.30
C ILE A 3 -19.53 13.62 23.07
N PRO A 4 -18.25 13.81 22.69
CA PRO A 4 -17.72 15.14 22.37
C PRO A 4 -18.55 15.84 21.29
N LYS A 5 -18.75 17.15 21.42
CA LYS A 5 -19.53 17.94 20.46
C LYS A 5 -18.88 18.00 19.08
N ASN A 6 -17.55 17.97 19.04
CA ASN A 6 -16.76 18.02 17.81
C ASN A 6 -15.97 16.71 17.62
N TYR A 7 -15.80 16.29 16.39
CA TYR A 7 -14.96 15.15 16.03
C TYR A 7 -13.50 15.61 15.91
N GLU A 8 -12.66 15.16 16.85
CA GLU A 8 -11.23 15.45 16.87
C GLU A 8 -10.47 14.33 16.14
N HIS A 9 -10.41 14.44 14.81
CA HIS A 9 -9.91 13.37 13.93
C HIS A 9 -8.47 12.95 14.27
N GLU A 10 -7.54 13.87 14.51
CA GLU A 10 -6.15 13.54 14.82
C GLU A 10 -6.00 12.69 16.09
N TYR A 11 -6.72 13.07 17.14
CA TYR A 11 -6.73 12.32 18.39
C TYR A 11 -7.37 10.94 18.23
N ILE A 12 -8.50 10.85 17.55
CA ILE A 12 -9.26 9.61 17.40
C ILE A 12 -8.51 8.63 16.48
N GLU A 13 -7.98 9.11 15.35
CA GLU A 13 -7.17 8.30 14.44
C GLU A 13 -5.94 7.73 15.14
N SER A 14 -5.16 8.59 15.83
CA SER A 14 -3.97 8.15 16.57
C SER A 14 -4.28 7.12 17.66
N LYS A 15 -5.37 7.33 18.40
CA LYS A 15 -5.83 6.39 19.41
C LYS A 15 -6.12 5.01 18.83
N TRP A 16 -6.87 4.95 17.72
CA TRP A 16 -7.26 3.68 17.13
C TRP A 16 -6.12 2.98 16.43
N LEU A 17 -5.24 3.71 15.74
CA LEU A 17 -4.04 3.14 15.12
C LEU A 17 -3.12 2.44 16.14
N THR A 18 -3.05 2.97 17.36
CA THR A 18 -2.26 2.35 18.44
C THR A 18 -3.00 1.22 19.18
N THR A 19 -4.33 1.21 19.09
CA THR A 19 -5.17 0.23 19.81
C THR A 19 -5.39 -1.04 18.97
N TRP A 20 -5.47 -0.91 17.66
CA TRP A 20 -5.73 -2.04 16.78
C TRP A 20 -4.51 -2.96 16.68
N ASN A 21 -4.78 -4.27 16.79
CA ASN A 21 -3.76 -5.29 16.58
C ASN A 21 -3.37 -5.32 15.09
N PRO A 22 -2.08 -5.19 14.73
CA PRO A 22 -1.61 -5.30 13.34
C PRO A 22 -2.01 -6.62 12.65
N ASP A 23 -2.15 -7.69 13.43
CA ASP A 23 -2.52 -9.03 12.90
C ASP A 23 -4.03 -9.24 12.76
N MET A 24 -4.86 -8.23 13.07
CA MET A 24 -6.33 -8.35 13.01
C MET A 24 -6.84 -8.79 11.64
N TYR A 25 -6.16 -8.38 10.58
CA TYR A 25 -6.56 -8.64 9.20
C TYR A 25 -5.66 -9.65 8.48
N ARG A 26 -4.82 -10.35 9.23
CA ARG A 26 -3.89 -11.31 8.67
C ARG A 26 -4.63 -12.51 8.05
N TYR A 27 -4.28 -12.81 6.80
CA TYR A 27 -4.72 -14.03 6.13
C TYR A 27 -4.00 -15.24 6.73
N ARG A 28 -4.77 -16.26 7.10
CA ARG A 28 -4.24 -17.44 7.80
C ARG A 28 -4.04 -18.64 6.90
N GLY A 29 -4.80 -18.70 5.79
CA GLY A 29 -4.71 -19.83 4.83
C GLY A 29 -5.17 -21.16 5.42
N GLU A 30 -6.13 -21.14 6.35
CA GLU A 30 -6.60 -22.35 7.03
C GLU A 30 -7.33 -23.30 6.03
N PRO A 31 -6.92 -24.58 5.90
CA PRO A 31 -7.44 -25.47 4.86
C PRO A 31 -8.95 -25.71 4.89
N CYS A 32 -9.59 -25.52 6.03
CA CYS A 32 -11.04 -25.76 6.21
C CYS A 32 -11.89 -24.48 6.17
N ALA A 33 -11.27 -23.31 5.94
CA ALA A 33 -11.98 -22.04 5.84
C ALA A 33 -12.40 -21.75 4.39
N ASP A 34 -13.50 -21.03 4.23
CA ASP A 34 -13.83 -20.41 2.95
C ASP A 34 -12.87 -19.25 2.70
N HIS A 35 -12.18 -19.24 1.59
CA HIS A 35 -11.20 -18.21 1.24
C HIS A 35 -11.79 -17.17 0.30
N PHE A 36 -11.41 -15.92 0.48
CA PHE A 36 -11.69 -14.84 -0.45
C PHE A 36 -10.43 -14.05 -0.73
N ILE A 37 -9.96 -14.09 -1.96
CA ILE A 37 -8.72 -13.43 -2.39
C ILE A 37 -9.06 -12.17 -3.16
N ILE A 38 -8.48 -11.05 -2.74
CA ILE A 38 -8.59 -9.78 -3.43
C ILE A 38 -7.33 -9.58 -4.27
N ASP A 39 -7.51 -9.59 -5.57
CA ASP A 39 -6.47 -9.30 -6.55
C ASP A 39 -6.72 -7.90 -7.12
N THR A 40 -5.84 -6.95 -6.77
CA THR A 40 -5.92 -5.58 -7.25
C THR A 40 -4.62 -5.19 -7.94
N PRO A 41 -4.69 -4.42 -9.04
CA PRO A 41 -3.48 -3.87 -9.64
C PRO A 41 -2.70 -3.03 -8.62
N PRO A 42 -1.39 -3.29 -8.44
CA PRO A 42 -0.59 -2.49 -7.53
C PRO A 42 -0.47 -1.05 -8.04
N PRO A 43 -0.67 -0.04 -7.17
CA PRO A 43 -0.54 1.35 -7.56
C PRO A 43 0.91 1.74 -7.80
N TYR A 44 1.10 2.76 -8.67
CA TYR A 44 2.40 3.41 -8.83
C TYR A 44 2.70 4.30 -7.61
N PRO A 45 3.82 4.14 -6.92
CA PRO A 45 4.20 4.99 -5.79
C PRO A 45 4.85 6.30 -6.27
N THR A 46 4.08 7.13 -6.97
CA THR A 46 4.58 8.36 -7.59
C THR A 46 4.28 9.64 -6.82
N GLY A 47 3.62 9.55 -5.67
CA GLY A 47 3.27 10.72 -4.89
C GLY A 47 2.21 10.47 -3.83
N ASN A 48 1.44 11.50 -3.52
CA ASN A 48 0.42 11.43 -2.49
C ASN A 48 -0.72 10.49 -2.87
N PHE A 49 -1.23 9.79 -1.88
CA PHE A 49 -2.44 8.98 -1.99
C PHE A 49 -3.66 9.92 -2.09
N HIS A 50 -4.07 10.25 -3.29
CA HIS A 50 -5.13 11.23 -3.54
C HIS A 50 -6.53 10.63 -3.37
N LEU A 51 -7.56 11.50 -3.35
CA LEU A 51 -8.96 11.10 -3.10
C LEU A 51 -9.45 9.99 -4.06
N GLY A 52 -9.05 10.01 -5.32
CA GLY A 52 -9.41 8.95 -6.28
C GLY A 52 -8.84 7.58 -5.89
N ASN A 53 -7.59 7.53 -5.40
CA ASN A 53 -7.03 6.31 -4.84
C ASN A 53 -7.81 5.87 -3.58
N ALA A 54 -8.07 6.80 -2.66
CA ALA A 54 -8.79 6.52 -1.43
C ALA A 54 -10.17 5.92 -1.73
N LEU A 55 -10.92 6.49 -2.65
CA LEU A 55 -12.24 5.99 -3.05
C LEU A 55 -12.18 4.56 -3.60
N ASN A 56 -11.21 4.28 -4.48
CA ASN A 56 -11.02 2.94 -5.04
C ASN A 56 -10.73 1.91 -3.93
N TRP A 57 -9.79 2.22 -3.02
CA TRP A 57 -9.47 1.35 -1.90
C TRP A 57 -10.63 1.19 -0.91
N CYS A 58 -11.46 2.24 -0.70
CA CYS A 58 -12.68 2.12 0.11
C CYS A 58 -13.63 1.06 -0.44
N TYR A 59 -13.89 1.04 -1.75
CA TYR A 59 -14.75 0.02 -2.34
C TYR A 59 -14.23 -1.39 -2.13
N ILE A 60 -12.93 -1.58 -2.31
CA ILE A 60 -12.28 -2.87 -2.10
C ILE A 60 -12.37 -3.27 -0.61
N ASP A 61 -12.09 -2.33 0.29
CA ASP A 61 -12.11 -2.55 1.73
C ASP A 61 -13.52 -2.89 2.25
N PHE A 62 -14.56 -2.28 1.70
CA PHE A 62 -15.94 -2.63 2.05
C PHE A 62 -16.25 -4.10 1.72
N ILE A 63 -15.79 -4.57 0.56
CA ILE A 63 -15.95 -5.97 0.16
C ILE A 63 -15.14 -6.89 1.09
N ALA A 64 -13.89 -6.53 1.39
CA ALA A 64 -13.04 -7.29 2.29
C ALA A 64 -13.67 -7.45 3.68
N ARG A 65 -14.13 -6.35 4.27
CA ARG A 65 -14.79 -6.36 5.59
C ARG A 65 -16.09 -7.15 5.56
N TYR A 66 -16.92 -6.98 4.53
CA TYR A 66 -18.15 -7.75 4.38
C TYR A 66 -17.85 -9.25 4.32
N LYS A 67 -16.85 -9.68 3.56
CA LYS A 67 -16.47 -11.10 3.45
C LYS A 67 -15.97 -11.64 4.80
N ARG A 68 -15.15 -10.89 5.55
CA ARG A 68 -14.74 -11.27 6.91
C ARG A 68 -15.93 -11.41 7.86
N MET A 69 -16.90 -10.49 7.80
CA MET A 69 -18.13 -10.61 8.59
C MET A 69 -18.96 -11.86 8.23
N LYS A 70 -18.81 -12.39 7.02
CA LYS A 70 -19.43 -13.65 6.58
C LYS A 70 -18.61 -14.88 6.97
N GLY A 71 -17.48 -14.72 7.64
CA GLY A 71 -16.64 -15.82 8.11
C GLY A 71 -15.57 -16.28 7.12
N PHE A 72 -15.38 -15.57 6.00
CA PHE A 72 -14.29 -15.88 5.07
C PHE A 72 -12.92 -15.49 5.64
N ASP A 73 -11.92 -16.33 5.39
CA ASP A 73 -10.51 -15.94 5.52
C ASP A 73 -10.12 -15.11 4.30
N VAL A 74 -9.88 -13.82 4.51
CA VAL A 74 -9.72 -12.85 3.42
C VAL A 74 -8.26 -12.49 3.23
N MET A 75 -7.70 -12.82 2.07
CA MET A 75 -6.39 -12.34 1.62
C MET A 75 -6.56 -11.00 0.91
N PHE A 76 -6.09 -9.92 1.54
CA PHE A 76 -6.08 -8.58 0.96
C PHE A 76 -4.66 -8.01 1.04
N PRO A 77 -3.77 -8.36 0.08
CA PRO A 77 -2.39 -7.89 0.03
C PRO A 77 -2.31 -6.45 -0.46
N GLN A 78 -1.16 -5.80 -0.23
CA GLN A 78 -0.80 -4.53 -0.85
C GLN A 78 0.45 -4.70 -1.71
N GLY A 79 0.33 -4.42 -3.00
CA GLY A 79 1.46 -4.36 -3.93
C GLY A 79 1.84 -2.92 -4.27
N TRP A 80 3.08 -2.74 -4.75
CA TRP A 80 3.60 -1.47 -5.26
C TRP A 80 4.27 -1.69 -6.60
N ASP A 81 3.72 -1.05 -7.67
CA ASP A 81 4.33 -1.09 -8.99
C ASP A 81 5.38 0.01 -9.13
N CYS A 82 6.64 -0.37 -9.04
CA CYS A 82 7.77 0.55 -8.94
C CYS A 82 8.43 0.88 -10.26
N HIS A 83 7.98 0.28 -11.36
CA HIS A 83 8.62 0.42 -12.66
C HIS A 83 7.81 1.30 -13.61
N GLY A 84 8.53 1.92 -14.54
CA GLY A 84 7.94 2.63 -15.66
C GLY A 84 8.22 4.13 -15.70
N LEU A 85 7.79 4.74 -16.79
CA LEU A 85 7.99 6.14 -17.12
C LEU A 85 7.50 7.12 -16.03
N PRO A 86 6.39 6.87 -15.31
CA PRO A 86 5.93 7.79 -14.27
C PRO A 86 6.96 8.01 -13.16
N THR A 87 7.69 6.98 -12.75
CA THR A 87 8.75 7.07 -11.75
C THR A 87 9.94 7.90 -12.27
N GLU A 88 10.38 7.63 -13.51
CA GLU A 88 11.49 8.37 -14.13
C GLU A 88 11.18 9.86 -14.25
N VAL A 89 10.01 10.21 -14.79
CA VAL A 89 9.56 11.61 -14.91
C VAL A 89 9.48 12.31 -13.54
N LYS A 90 9.02 11.60 -12.53
CA LYS A 90 8.95 12.14 -11.17
C LYS A 90 10.34 12.42 -10.60
N VAL A 91 11.31 11.53 -10.83
CA VAL A 91 12.71 11.71 -10.43
C VAL A 91 13.33 12.91 -11.16
N GLU A 92 13.19 12.99 -12.48
CA GLU A 92 13.72 14.12 -13.26
C GLU A 92 13.18 15.45 -12.75
N THR A 93 11.88 15.50 -12.43
CA THR A 93 11.24 16.72 -11.91
C THR A 93 11.66 17.05 -10.48
N THR A 94 11.77 16.03 -9.61
CA THR A 94 12.06 16.24 -8.17
C THR A 94 13.49 16.65 -7.94
N TYR A 95 14.43 16.03 -8.66
CA TYR A 95 15.87 16.28 -8.48
C TYR A 95 16.46 17.25 -9.51
N ASN A 96 15.65 17.74 -10.44
CA ASN A 96 16.06 18.63 -11.54
C ASN A 96 17.23 18.05 -12.34
N VAL A 97 17.19 16.76 -12.64
CA VAL A 97 18.18 16.02 -13.43
C VAL A 97 17.51 15.27 -14.54
N THR A 98 18.22 15.04 -15.63
CA THR A 98 17.75 14.15 -16.69
C THR A 98 18.59 12.88 -16.73
N LYS A 99 18.03 11.79 -17.23
CA LYS A 99 18.73 10.51 -17.38
C LYS A 99 19.97 10.57 -18.28
N ASN A 100 20.13 11.65 -19.07
CA ASN A 100 21.28 11.87 -19.93
C ASN A 100 22.41 12.67 -19.25
N GLN A 101 22.15 13.27 -18.07
CA GLN A 101 23.11 14.11 -17.33
C GLN A 101 23.89 13.35 -16.28
N ILE A 102 23.39 12.22 -15.84
CA ILE A 102 24.02 11.37 -14.81
C ILE A 102 24.12 9.92 -15.29
N SER A 103 24.92 9.13 -14.61
CA SER A 103 25.09 7.73 -14.98
C SER A 103 23.78 6.94 -14.75
N ARG A 104 23.60 5.87 -15.55
CA ARG A 104 22.44 5.00 -15.43
C ARG A 104 22.26 4.43 -14.01
N ASN A 105 23.37 4.11 -13.35
CA ASN A 105 23.33 3.57 -11.98
C ASN A 105 22.90 4.61 -10.96
N GLU A 106 23.37 5.85 -11.08
CA GLU A 106 22.95 6.96 -10.23
C GLU A 106 21.47 7.27 -10.44
N PHE A 107 21.02 7.37 -11.69
CA PHE A 107 19.61 7.62 -11.99
C PHE A 107 18.71 6.53 -11.41
N ARG A 108 19.11 5.25 -11.57
CA ARG A 108 18.40 4.12 -10.98
C ARG A 108 18.36 4.19 -9.45
N GLY A 109 19.45 4.60 -8.83
CA GLY A 109 19.52 4.82 -7.37
C GLY A 109 18.52 5.89 -6.90
N LEU A 110 18.43 7.02 -7.61
CA LEU A 110 17.45 8.07 -7.34
C LEU A 110 16.01 7.56 -7.49
N CYS A 111 15.71 6.79 -8.54
CA CYS A 111 14.41 6.18 -8.72
C CYS A 111 14.04 5.26 -7.55
N GLN A 112 14.94 4.42 -7.11
CA GLN A 112 14.70 3.50 -5.99
C GLN A 112 14.47 4.25 -4.67
N SER A 113 15.26 5.29 -4.38
CA SER A 113 15.13 6.08 -3.16
C SER A 113 13.80 6.81 -3.11
N LEU A 114 13.47 7.56 -4.17
CA LEU A 114 12.21 8.30 -4.25
C LEU A 114 10.99 7.36 -4.18
N THR A 115 11.07 6.20 -4.82
CA THR A 115 10.01 5.19 -4.78
C THR A 115 9.78 4.70 -3.35
N ARG A 116 10.83 4.38 -2.59
CA ARG A 116 10.70 3.94 -1.19
C ARG A 116 10.10 5.01 -0.29
N GLU A 117 10.50 6.27 -0.47
CA GLU A 117 9.92 7.41 0.26
C GLU A 117 8.41 7.54 -0.03
N ASN A 118 8.04 7.47 -1.31
CA ASN A 118 6.64 7.56 -1.72
C ASN A 118 5.79 6.38 -1.21
N ILE A 119 6.34 5.16 -1.21
CA ILE A 119 5.69 3.99 -0.60
C ILE A 119 5.40 4.26 0.87
N ALA A 120 6.38 4.73 1.62
CA ALA A 120 6.20 5.01 3.05
C ALA A 120 5.11 6.05 3.31
N LEU A 121 5.08 7.13 2.51
CA LEU A 121 4.05 8.17 2.60
C LEU A 121 2.65 7.63 2.28
N MET A 122 2.50 6.91 1.17
CA MET A 122 1.23 6.34 0.76
C MET A 122 0.73 5.29 1.75
N LYS A 123 1.61 4.41 2.21
CA LYS A 123 1.32 3.39 3.24
C LYS A 123 0.82 4.03 4.53
N GLY A 124 1.50 5.07 5.01
CA GLY A 124 1.08 5.82 6.20
C GLY A 124 -0.33 6.40 6.05
N THR A 125 -0.66 6.95 4.88
CA THR A 125 -2.00 7.46 4.58
C THR A 125 -3.04 6.34 4.57
N MET A 126 -2.75 5.21 3.92
CA MET A 126 -3.65 4.05 3.87
C MET A 126 -3.90 3.45 5.26
N GLN A 127 -2.87 3.43 6.12
CA GLN A 127 -2.99 2.99 7.52
C GLN A 127 -3.87 3.95 8.33
N ARG A 128 -3.74 5.26 8.15
CA ARG A 128 -4.62 6.26 8.79
C ARG A 128 -6.07 6.13 8.34
N LEU A 129 -6.32 5.77 7.08
CA LEU A 129 -7.66 5.43 6.57
C LEU A 129 -8.17 4.07 7.08
N ALA A 130 -7.34 3.36 7.81
CA ALA A 130 -7.67 2.09 8.46
C ALA A 130 -8.15 1.00 7.50
N PHE A 131 -7.63 0.96 6.28
CA PHE A 131 -7.94 -0.15 5.36
C PHE A 131 -7.54 -1.50 5.95
N SER A 132 -8.41 -2.48 5.77
CA SER A 132 -8.23 -3.83 6.33
C SER A 132 -7.25 -4.70 5.50
N ILE A 133 -6.14 -4.10 5.11
CA ILE A 133 -5.06 -4.74 4.34
C ILE A 133 -4.25 -5.64 5.26
N ASP A 134 -3.87 -6.80 4.76
CA ASP A 134 -2.86 -7.65 5.37
C ASP A 134 -1.46 -7.17 4.97
N TRP A 135 -0.88 -6.33 5.81
CA TRP A 135 0.45 -5.77 5.58
C TRP A 135 1.59 -6.81 5.64
N SER A 136 1.33 -8.02 6.14
CA SER A 136 2.29 -9.12 6.09
C SER A 136 2.45 -9.70 4.68
N GLN A 137 1.47 -9.45 3.81
CA GLN A 137 1.47 -9.85 2.40
C GLN A 137 1.87 -8.69 1.46
N GLU A 138 2.56 -7.67 1.99
CA GLU A 138 3.06 -6.57 1.18
C GLU A 138 4.14 -7.03 0.21
N PHE A 139 4.10 -6.53 -1.04
CA PHE A 139 5.14 -6.80 -2.02
C PHE A 139 5.51 -5.56 -2.84
N VAL A 140 6.75 -5.48 -3.24
CA VAL A 140 7.32 -4.36 -3.99
C VAL A 140 7.97 -4.91 -5.24
N THR A 141 7.52 -4.47 -6.43
CA THR A 141 7.98 -5.06 -7.70
C THR A 141 9.47 -4.83 -7.98
N MET A 142 10.12 -3.87 -7.33
CA MET A 142 11.57 -3.62 -7.46
C MET A 142 12.43 -4.46 -6.51
N ASP A 143 11.83 -5.27 -5.63
CA ASP A 143 12.61 -6.08 -4.69
C ASP A 143 13.19 -7.33 -5.36
N PRO A 144 14.41 -7.75 -4.97
CA PRO A 144 15.08 -8.91 -5.57
C PRO A 144 14.25 -10.20 -5.52
N THR A 145 13.51 -10.40 -4.44
CA THR A 145 12.61 -11.56 -4.28
C THR A 145 11.47 -11.59 -5.29
N TYR A 146 10.98 -10.41 -5.70
CA TYR A 146 9.96 -10.31 -6.74
C TYR A 146 10.55 -10.66 -8.11
N PHE A 147 11.74 -10.14 -8.45
CA PHE A 147 12.44 -10.49 -9.67
C PHE A 147 12.73 -11.99 -9.78
N GLU A 148 13.19 -12.60 -8.69
CA GLU A 148 13.46 -14.04 -8.66
C GLU A 148 12.21 -14.88 -8.96
N LYS A 149 11.05 -14.51 -8.38
CA LYS A 149 9.78 -15.18 -8.65
C LYS A 149 9.36 -15.03 -10.10
N THR A 150 9.46 -13.83 -10.66
CA THR A 150 9.08 -13.54 -12.05
C THR A 150 9.96 -14.29 -13.06
N GLN A 151 11.25 -14.51 -12.74
CA GLN A 151 12.14 -15.25 -13.63
C GLN A 151 11.95 -16.77 -13.56
N LYS A 152 11.35 -17.28 -12.48
CA LYS A 152 11.08 -18.72 -12.31
C LYS A 152 9.70 -19.15 -12.83
N SER A 153 8.79 -18.20 -13.09
CA SER A 153 7.46 -18.45 -13.65
C SER A 153 7.49 -18.50 -15.17
#